data_31c8bf2c76a1c0ffd3011165d6b592d6
#
_entry.id   31c8bf2c76a1c0ffd3011165d6b592d6
#
_cell.length_a   1.000
_cell.length_b   1.000
_cell.length_c   1.000
_cell.angle_alpha   90.00
_cell.angle_beta   90.00
_cell.angle_gamma   90.00
#
_symmetry.space_group_name_H-M   'P 1'
#
loop_
_entity.id
_entity.type
_entity.pdbx_description
1 polymer ?
#
loop_
_entity_poly.entity_id
_entity_poly.type
_entity_poly.pdbx_seq_one_letter_code
_entity_poly.pdbx_strand_id
1 'polypeptide(L)' 'MKAQDQYLKFVKWEETDALYVGYCPDLFPWGGVCHTETEADAYKKLCTLVEEEIVELESKGKTLPPPSTRPMRDAIPA' A
#
# COMPACT_ATOMS: atom_id res chain seq x y z
N MET A 1 -2.97 -11.30 -13.20
CA MET A 1 -2.60 -10.49 -12.03
C MET A 1 -3.54 -9.29 -11.93
N LYS A 2 -4.02 -9.00 -10.74
CA LYS A 2 -4.87 -7.82 -10.54
C LYS A 2 -4.00 -6.57 -10.47
N ALA A 3 -4.58 -5.42 -10.85
CA ALA A 3 -3.83 -4.16 -10.84
C ALA A 3 -3.22 -3.86 -9.47
N GLN A 4 -3.92 -4.19 -8.39
CA GLN A 4 -3.41 -3.93 -7.04
C GLN A 4 -2.15 -4.72 -6.70
N ASP A 5 -1.89 -5.82 -7.40
CA ASP A 5 -0.74 -6.67 -7.12
C ASP A 5 0.58 -6.08 -7.60
N GLN A 6 0.54 -5.05 -8.44
CA GLN A 6 1.75 -4.43 -8.94
C GLN A 6 2.37 -3.42 -7.96
N TYR A 7 1.63 -3.03 -6.93
CA TYR A 7 2.10 -2.05 -5.97
C TYR A 7 2.65 -2.68 -4.72
N LEU A 8 3.74 -2.12 -4.21
CA LEU A 8 4.29 -2.56 -2.92
C LEU A 8 3.35 -2.16 -1.80
N LYS A 9 2.98 -3.12 -0.98
CA LYS A 9 2.17 -2.90 0.21
C LYS A 9 2.92 -3.50 1.39
N PHE A 10 3.01 -2.76 2.49
CA PHE A 10 3.66 -3.29 3.67
C PHE A 10 3.03 -2.74 4.95
N VAL A 11 3.29 -3.45 6.05
CA VAL A 11 2.79 -3.09 7.36
C VAL A 11 3.97 -2.93 8.29
N LYS A 12 3.92 -1.91 9.14
CA LYS A 12 5.00 -1.61 10.06
C LYS A 12 4.42 -1.29 11.43
N TRP A 13 5.13 -1.72 12.48
CA TRP A 13 4.79 -1.34 13.85
C TRP A 13 5.14 0.13 14.07
N GLU A 14 4.20 0.89 14.61
CA GLU A 14 4.41 2.30 14.92
C GLU A 14 4.41 2.48 16.43
N GLU A 15 5.60 2.73 16.98
CA GLU A 15 5.79 2.80 18.42
C GLU A 15 5.00 3.94 19.07
N THR A 16 4.94 5.08 18.40
CA THR A 16 4.26 6.27 18.94
C THR A 16 2.77 6.01 19.17
N ASP A 17 2.14 5.31 18.24
CA ASP A 17 0.71 5.03 18.31
C ASP A 17 0.40 3.66 18.92
N ALA A 18 1.43 2.83 19.11
CA ALA A 18 1.29 1.46 19.58
C ALA A 18 0.31 0.67 18.71
N LEU A 19 0.43 0.84 17.40
CA LEU A 19 -0.45 0.20 16.41
C LEU A 19 0.37 -0.22 15.19
N TYR A 20 -0.18 -1.12 14.41
CA TYR A 20 0.37 -1.47 13.11
C TYR A 20 -0.22 -0.57 12.05
N VAL A 21 0.63 -0.07 11.16
CA VAL A 21 0.23 0.87 10.12
C VAL A 21 0.51 0.28 8.75
N GLY A 22 -0.46 0.38 7.85
CA GLY A 22 -0.32 -0.10 6.48
C GLY A 22 0.10 1.03 5.55
N TYR A 23 0.96 0.70 4.58
CA TYR A 23 1.51 1.65 3.62
C TYR A 23 1.43 1.11 2.20
N CYS A 24 1.11 1.98 1.26
CA CYS A 24 1.21 1.72 -0.17
C CYS A 24 1.69 3.01 -0.83
N PRO A 25 3.00 3.25 -0.87
CA PRO A 25 3.54 4.57 -1.25
C PRO A 25 3.15 5.06 -2.64
N ASP A 26 2.98 4.15 -3.60
CA ASP A 26 2.66 4.58 -4.97
C ASP A 26 1.25 5.14 -5.09
N LEU A 27 0.30 4.64 -4.30
CA LEU A 27 -1.08 5.12 -4.32
C LEU A 27 -1.34 6.15 -3.23
N PHE A 28 -0.66 6.03 -2.10
CA PHE A 28 -0.84 6.89 -0.93
C PHE A 28 0.50 7.46 -0.48
N PRO A 29 1.04 8.43 -1.24
CA PRO A 29 2.39 8.95 -0.95
C PRO A 29 2.50 9.78 0.34
N TRP A 30 1.37 10.16 0.93
CA TRP A 30 1.37 10.97 2.15
C TRP A 30 1.64 10.16 3.42
N GLY A 31 1.77 8.83 3.34
CA GLY A 31 2.14 8.03 4.51
C GLY A 31 1.16 6.93 4.82
N GLY A 32 0.94 6.67 6.11
CA GLY A 32 0.10 5.57 6.56
C GLY A 32 -1.35 5.69 6.14
N VAL A 33 -1.92 4.56 5.76
CA VAL A 33 -3.27 4.48 5.20
C VAL A 33 -4.26 3.96 6.23
N CYS A 34 -3.83 3.03 7.07
CA CYS A 34 -4.70 2.42 8.07
C CYS A 34 -3.90 2.06 9.32
N HIS A 35 -4.61 1.95 10.44
CA HIS A 35 -4.01 1.64 11.74
C HIS A 35 -4.85 0.56 12.40
N THR A 36 -4.22 -0.52 12.83
CA THR A 36 -4.92 -1.61 13.52
C THR A 36 -4.08 -2.19 14.64
N GLU A 37 -4.72 -2.98 15.50
CA GLU A 37 -4.06 -3.59 16.64
C GLU A 37 -3.24 -4.82 16.28
N THR A 38 -3.51 -5.44 15.12
CA THR A 38 -2.76 -6.60 14.67
C THR A 38 -2.19 -6.36 13.28
N GLU A 39 -1.07 -7.02 13.01
CA GLU A 39 -0.41 -6.91 11.70
C GLU A 39 -1.30 -7.48 10.59
N ALA A 40 -1.93 -8.61 10.85
CA ALA A 40 -2.80 -9.25 9.85
C ALA A 40 -3.98 -8.36 9.48
N ASP A 41 -4.61 -7.72 10.47
CA ASP A 41 -5.74 -6.83 10.21
C ASP A 41 -5.30 -5.60 9.44
N ALA A 42 -4.11 -5.06 9.74
CA ALA A 42 -3.58 -3.91 9.01
C ALA A 42 -3.39 -4.25 7.54
N TYR A 43 -2.81 -5.40 7.25
CA TYR A 43 -2.57 -5.78 5.86
C TYR A 43 -3.88 -6.03 5.11
N LYS A 44 -4.83 -6.70 5.75
CA LYS A 44 -6.13 -6.96 5.14
C LYS A 44 -6.85 -5.66 4.81
N LYS A 45 -6.86 -4.73 5.75
CA LYS A 45 -7.50 -3.43 5.54
C LYS A 45 -6.77 -2.63 4.46
N LEU A 46 -5.45 -2.70 4.44
CA LEU A 46 -4.65 -2.03 3.41
C LEU A 46 -5.01 -2.53 2.02
N CYS A 47 -5.13 -3.84 1.85
CA CYS A 47 -5.50 -4.41 0.55
C CYS A 47 -6.86 -3.92 0.09
N THR A 48 -7.83 -3.84 1.00
CA THR A 48 -9.16 -3.34 0.68
C THR A 48 -9.09 -1.88 0.23
N LEU A 49 -8.34 -1.05 0.95
CA LEU A 49 -8.22 0.37 0.62
C LEU A 49 -7.49 0.58 -0.71
N VAL A 50 -6.51 -0.25 -1.02
CA VAL A 50 -5.82 -0.18 -2.31
C VAL A 50 -6.78 -0.52 -3.45
N GLU A 51 -7.59 -1.57 -3.28
CA GLU A 51 -8.60 -1.92 -4.28
C GLU A 51 -9.60 -0.79 -4.50
N GLU A 52 -10.06 -0.18 -3.41
CA GLU A 52 -11.03 0.91 -3.50
C GLU A 52 -10.44 2.13 -4.21
N GLU A 53 -9.18 2.43 -3.94
CA GLU A 53 -8.52 3.55 -4.60
C GLU A 53 -8.37 3.33 -6.10
N ILE A 54 -8.02 2.10 -6.49
CA ILE A 54 -7.90 1.76 -7.92
C ILE A 54 -9.25 1.90 -8.62
N VAL A 55 -10.31 1.38 -8.01
CA VAL A 55 -11.67 1.50 -8.57
C VAL A 55 -12.05 2.98 -8.70
N GLU A 56 -11.74 3.79 -7.69
CA GLU A 56 -12.04 5.21 -7.71
C GLU A 56 -11.33 5.93 -8.85
N LEU A 57 -10.04 5.66 -9.02
CA LEU A 57 -9.27 6.27 -10.10
C LEU A 57 -9.79 5.86 -11.47
N GLU A 58 -10.10 4.58 -11.64
CA GLU A 58 -10.61 4.08 -12.92
C GLU A 58 -11.99 4.64 -13.23
N SER A 59 -12.85 4.78 -12.23
CA SER A 59 -14.17 5.31 -12.44
C SER A 59 -14.16 6.78 -12.85
N LYS A 60 -13.11 7.50 -12.49
CA LYS A 60 -12.91 8.90 -12.87
C LYS A 60 -12.13 9.06 -14.16
N GLY A 61 -11.78 7.94 -14.80
CA GLY A 61 -11.01 7.97 -16.03
C GLY A 61 -9.55 8.39 -15.84
N LYS A 62 -9.05 8.29 -14.62
CA LYS A 62 -7.66 8.67 -14.32
C LYS A 62 -6.71 7.50 -14.56
N THR A 63 -5.50 7.82 -14.99
CA THR A 63 -4.47 6.80 -15.16
C THR A 63 -3.92 6.38 -13.80
N LEU A 64 -3.76 5.07 -13.61
CA LEU A 64 -3.17 4.56 -12.38
C LEU A 64 -1.68 4.95 -12.34
N PRO A 65 -1.16 5.30 -11.15
CA PRO A 65 0.26 5.63 -11.05
C PRO A 65 1.12 4.40 -11.38
N PRO A 66 2.30 4.60 -11.99
CA PRO A 66 3.18 3.48 -12.26
C PRO A 66 3.79 2.95 -10.96
N PRO A 67 4.04 1.63 -10.87
CA PRO A 67 4.66 1.06 -9.68
C PRO A 67 6.15 1.42 -9.65
N SER A 68 6.49 2.41 -8.85
CA SER A 68 7.86 2.92 -8.77
C SER A 68 8.62 2.43 -7.54
N THR A 69 7.90 2.01 -6.50
CA THR A 69 8.54 1.49 -5.29
C THR A 69 8.99 0.05 -5.55
N ARG A 70 10.26 -0.23 -5.28
CA ARG A 70 10.84 -1.55 -5.57
C ARG A 70 11.24 -2.30 -4.31
N PRO A 71 11.09 -3.63 -4.32
CA PRO A 71 11.64 -4.46 -3.24
C PRO A 71 13.15 -4.32 -3.17
N MET A 72 13.71 -4.57 -2.00
CA MET A 72 15.15 -4.46 -1.76
C MET A 72 15.96 -5.29 -2.76
N ARG A 73 15.53 -6.51 -3.03
CA ARG A 73 16.26 -7.40 -3.94
C ARG A 73 16.41 -6.84 -5.36
N ASP A 74 15.46 -6.00 -5.78
CA ASP A 74 15.51 -5.42 -7.12
C ASP A 74 16.38 -4.16 -7.14
N ALA A 75 16.61 -3.57 -5.99
CA ALA A 75 17.42 -2.36 -5.86
C ALA A 75 18.91 -2.67 -5.78
N ILE A 76 19.29 -3.90 -5.47
CA ILE A 76 20.68 -4.32 -5.33
C ILE A 76 21.18 -4.92 -6.64
N PRO A 77 22.18 -4.32 -7.28
CA PRO A 77 22.72 -4.88 -8.53
C PRO A 77 23.32 -6.26 -8.31
N ALA A 78 23.13 -7.11 -9.27
CA ALA A 78 23.69 -8.46 -9.21
C ALA A 78 25.22 -8.41 -9.36
#